data_e15e8fa52383eae2895a4942d3ce49b2
#
_entry.id   e15e8fa52383eae2895a4942d3ce49b2
#
_cell.length_a   1.000
_cell.length_b   1.000
_cell.length_c   1.000
_cell.angle_alpha   90.00
_cell.angle_beta   90.00
_cell.angle_gamma   90.00
#
_symmetry.space_group_name_H-M   'P 1'
#
loop_
_entity.id
_entity.type
_entity.pdbx_description
1 polymer ?
#
loop_
_entity_poly.entity_id
_entity_poly.type
_entity_poly.pdbx_seq_one_letter_code
_entity_poly.pdbx_strand_id
1 'polypeptide(L)'
;MQVESPRRTCAFTLIRLKLRFMSTFPADAFKDLTEANAEYIKGFKYSDLTGVAQKGLAIVTCMDSRINPLSVVGMRSGDAKILRNAGARVTEDVLRTLVLATYLLGVKRILIMPHTECRMAENTEEEIHAQIDQQFGVNTSSLEFRTTNDQLGELRKDVNRVRSYPLLNEGVSVGGAIYDVKTGAITPIDC
;
A
#
# COMPACT_ATOMS: atom_id res chain seq x y z
N MET A 1 58.16 0.50 60.09
CA MET A 1 58.05 1.25 58.84
C MET A 1 56.98 0.56 58.01
N GLN A 2 55.72 1.06 58.06
CA GLN A 2 54.64 0.57 57.29
C GLN A 2 54.49 1.50 56.06
N VAL A 3 54.53 0.94 54.87
CA VAL A 3 54.38 1.66 53.63
C VAL A 3 52.91 1.53 53.22
N GLU A 4 52.15 2.65 53.34
CA GLU A 4 50.78 2.72 52.84
C GLU A 4 50.78 2.90 51.31
N SER A 5 50.08 2.03 50.64
CA SER A 5 49.78 2.08 49.19
C SER A 5 48.57 2.99 48.92
N PRO A 6 48.61 3.93 47.98
CA PRO A 6 47.47 4.76 47.67
C PRO A 6 46.40 4.02 46.85
N ARG A 7 45.19 3.92 47.42
CA ARG A 7 44.01 3.41 46.68
C ARG A 7 43.62 4.42 45.61
N ARG A 8 43.74 4.02 44.36
CA ARG A 8 43.19 4.72 43.20
C ARG A 8 41.67 4.49 43.19
N THR A 9 40.91 5.47 43.51
CA THR A 9 39.47 5.53 43.30
C THR A 9 39.21 5.76 41.79
N CYS A 10 38.76 4.71 41.12
CA CYS A 10 38.31 4.79 39.74
C CYS A 10 36.89 5.38 39.74
N ALA A 11 36.80 6.67 39.42
CA ALA A 11 35.49 7.32 39.24
C ALA A 11 34.86 6.83 37.91
N PHE A 12 33.97 5.85 38.04
CA PHE A 12 33.09 5.48 36.91
C PHE A 12 32.13 6.64 36.68
N THR A 13 32.42 7.46 35.65
CA THR A 13 31.47 8.41 35.09
C THR A 13 30.37 7.63 34.40
N LEU A 14 29.25 7.46 35.06
CA LEU A 14 28.02 6.93 34.49
C LEU A 14 27.53 7.91 33.43
N ILE A 15 27.91 7.66 32.17
CA ILE A 15 27.26 8.25 31.04
C ILE A 15 25.83 7.71 31.00
N ARG A 16 24.90 8.46 31.59
CA ARG A 16 23.47 8.23 31.40
C ARG A 16 23.15 8.43 29.94
N LEU A 17 23.22 7.36 29.17
CA LEU A 17 22.58 7.29 27.87
C LEU A 17 21.09 7.50 28.10
N LYS A 18 20.60 8.72 27.92
CA LYS A 18 19.16 8.99 27.84
C LYS A 18 18.65 8.26 26.60
N LEU A 19 18.25 7.00 26.77
CA LEU A 19 17.35 6.32 25.83
C LEU A 19 16.07 7.15 25.79
N ARG A 20 16.01 8.04 24.81
CA ARG A 20 14.82 8.82 24.49
C ARG A 20 13.86 7.89 23.75
N PHE A 21 13.22 6.96 24.48
CA PHE A 21 12.00 6.33 24.04
C PHE A 21 10.88 7.37 24.12
N MET A 22 10.85 8.26 23.15
CA MET A 22 9.70 9.10 22.91
C MET A 22 9.11 8.68 21.56
N SER A 23 8.32 7.59 21.56
CA SER A 23 7.31 7.43 20.54
C SER A 23 6.11 8.30 20.93
N THR A 24 6.28 9.60 20.90
CA THR A 24 5.15 10.49 20.93
C THR A 24 4.63 10.59 19.52
N PHE A 25 3.32 10.36 19.34
CA PHE A 25 2.64 10.67 18.08
C PHE A 25 3.04 12.10 17.67
N PRO A 26 3.54 12.33 16.43
CA PRO A 26 4.00 13.63 16.01
C PRO A 26 2.80 14.55 15.73
N ALA A 27 2.15 15.03 16.81
CA ALA A 27 0.88 15.71 16.77
C ALA A 27 0.86 16.92 15.81
N ASP A 28 1.96 17.69 15.77
CA ASP A 28 2.05 18.86 14.89
C ASP A 28 2.02 18.48 13.41
N ALA A 29 2.64 17.35 13.05
CA ALA A 29 2.68 16.88 11.65
C ALA A 29 1.34 16.31 11.16
N PHE A 30 0.42 15.97 12.07
CA PHE A 30 -0.88 15.35 11.75
C PHE A 30 -2.06 16.12 12.35
N LYS A 31 -1.86 17.39 12.69
CA LYS A 31 -2.89 18.24 13.31
C LYS A 31 -4.12 18.39 12.42
N ASP A 32 -3.90 18.66 11.15
CA ASP A 32 -4.95 18.79 10.13
C ASP A 32 -5.81 17.53 10.02
N LEU A 33 -5.18 16.34 10.08
CA LEU A 33 -5.89 15.05 10.00
C LEU A 33 -6.75 14.81 11.25
N THR A 34 -6.23 15.12 12.43
CA THR A 34 -6.97 14.94 13.69
C THR A 34 -8.12 15.91 13.81
N GLU A 35 -7.96 17.16 13.36
CA GLU A 35 -9.03 18.16 13.29
C GLU A 35 -10.11 17.75 12.28
N ALA A 36 -9.74 17.32 11.07
CA ALA A 36 -10.68 16.82 10.07
C ALA A 36 -11.43 15.56 10.56
N ASN A 37 -10.76 14.65 11.27
CA ASN A 37 -11.41 13.48 11.86
C ASN A 37 -12.41 13.85 12.96
N ALA A 38 -12.15 14.89 13.76
CA ALA A 38 -13.10 15.38 14.75
C ALA A 38 -14.43 15.88 14.12
N GLU A 39 -14.37 16.41 12.90
CA GLU A 39 -15.60 16.72 12.14
C GLU A 39 -16.24 15.47 11.54
N TYR A 40 -15.42 14.56 10.98
CA TYR A 40 -15.90 13.32 10.37
C TYR A 40 -16.73 12.45 11.33
N ILE A 41 -16.32 12.32 12.60
CA ILE A 41 -17.04 11.49 13.58
C ILE A 41 -18.43 12.02 13.93
N LYS A 42 -18.71 13.31 13.74
CA LYS A 42 -20.04 13.89 14.00
C LYS A 42 -21.12 13.37 13.03
N GLY A 43 -20.69 12.98 11.83
CA GLY A 43 -21.58 12.43 10.80
C GLY A 43 -21.36 10.95 10.51
N PHE A 44 -20.62 10.23 11.37
CA PHE A 44 -20.28 8.82 11.15
C PHE A 44 -21.51 7.92 11.19
N LYS A 45 -21.72 7.12 10.13
CA LYS A 45 -22.91 6.28 9.93
C LYS A 45 -22.60 4.82 9.66
N TYR A 46 -21.36 4.40 9.89
CA TYR A 46 -20.86 3.08 9.45
C TYR A 46 -20.56 2.13 10.61
N SER A 47 -21.08 2.41 11.80
CA SER A 47 -20.87 1.59 13.01
C SER A 47 -21.33 0.13 12.86
N ASP A 48 -22.38 -0.08 12.03
CA ASP A 48 -22.99 -1.40 11.84
C ASP A 48 -22.38 -2.19 10.68
N LEU A 49 -21.41 -1.62 9.95
CA LEU A 49 -20.72 -2.31 8.89
C LEU A 49 -19.77 -3.37 9.47
N THR A 50 -19.83 -4.57 8.90
CA THR A 50 -18.88 -5.64 9.19
C THR A 50 -17.64 -5.54 8.30
N GLY A 51 -16.61 -6.34 8.59
CA GLY A 51 -15.45 -6.47 7.72
C GLY A 51 -15.71 -7.19 6.39
N VAL A 52 -16.93 -7.62 6.10
CA VAL A 52 -17.29 -8.34 4.86
C VAL A 52 -17.51 -7.36 3.71
N ALA A 53 -17.06 -7.70 2.50
CA ALA A 53 -17.33 -6.93 1.29
C ALA A 53 -18.78 -7.17 0.82
N GLN A 54 -19.68 -6.21 1.05
CA GLN A 54 -21.12 -6.36 0.79
C GLN A 54 -21.44 -6.67 -0.68
N LYS A 55 -20.63 -6.15 -1.61
CA LYS A 55 -20.77 -6.40 -3.06
C LYS A 55 -19.84 -7.49 -3.59
N GLY A 56 -19.14 -8.20 -2.69
CA GLY A 56 -18.25 -9.31 -3.03
C GLY A 56 -17.09 -8.93 -3.96
N LEU A 57 -16.66 -7.66 -3.98
CA LEU A 57 -15.61 -7.16 -4.87
C LEU A 57 -14.33 -6.86 -4.09
N ALA A 58 -13.18 -7.20 -4.67
CA ALA A 58 -11.89 -6.61 -4.33
C ALA A 58 -11.33 -5.87 -5.56
N ILE A 59 -10.75 -4.69 -5.34
CA ILE A 59 -10.06 -3.91 -6.37
C ILE A 59 -8.60 -3.79 -5.97
N VAL A 60 -7.69 -4.21 -6.85
CA VAL A 60 -6.25 -3.95 -6.76
C VAL A 60 -5.95 -2.80 -7.70
N THR A 61 -5.53 -1.65 -7.17
CA THR A 61 -5.28 -0.45 -7.97
C THR A 61 -4.05 0.32 -7.51
N CYS A 62 -3.70 1.37 -8.24
CA CYS A 62 -2.54 2.20 -7.90
C CYS A 62 -2.80 3.07 -6.67
N MET A 63 -1.71 3.44 -5.97
CA MET A 63 -1.73 4.41 -4.88
C MET A 63 -1.95 5.86 -5.34
N ASP A 64 -2.06 6.12 -6.64
CA ASP A 64 -2.23 7.44 -7.23
C ASP A 64 -3.41 8.20 -6.60
N SER A 65 -3.14 9.39 -6.08
CA SER A 65 -4.10 10.20 -5.33
C SER A 65 -5.30 10.69 -6.15
N ARG A 66 -5.21 10.65 -7.49
CA ARG A 66 -6.31 10.99 -8.40
C ARG A 66 -7.42 9.93 -8.42
N ILE A 67 -7.16 8.72 -7.88
CA ILE A 67 -8.10 7.61 -7.93
C ILE A 67 -8.85 7.48 -6.61
N ASN A 68 -10.18 7.60 -6.66
CA ASN A 68 -11.07 7.15 -5.58
C ASN A 68 -11.75 5.84 -6.02
N PRO A 69 -11.21 4.67 -5.65
CA PRO A 69 -11.63 3.41 -6.23
C PRO A 69 -13.10 3.06 -6.01
N LEU A 70 -13.66 3.42 -4.86
CA LEU A 70 -15.08 3.17 -4.59
C LEU A 70 -15.98 4.05 -5.45
N SER A 71 -15.66 5.33 -5.57
CA SER A 71 -16.44 6.26 -6.40
C SER A 71 -16.41 5.88 -7.88
N VAL A 72 -15.24 5.44 -8.39
CA VAL A 72 -15.06 5.01 -9.78
C VAL A 72 -16.05 3.90 -10.17
N VAL A 73 -16.37 3.00 -9.25
CA VAL A 73 -17.29 1.86 -9.51
C VAL A 73 -18.67 2.06 -8.89
N GLY A 74 -19.03 3.29 -8.47
CA GLY A 74 -20.33 3.61 -7.88
C GLY A 74 -20.62 2.92 -6.55
N MET A 75 -19.57 2.65 -5.76
CA MET A 75 -19.64 1.97 -4.47
C MET A 75 -19.33 2.91 -3.31
N ARG A 76 -19.64 2.46 -2.10
CA ARG A 76 -19.42 3.18 -0.84
C ARG A 76 -18.70 2.32 0.20
N SER A 77 -18.35 2.90 1.34
CA SER A 77 -17.75 2.19 2.47
C SER A 77 -18.52 0.92 2.82
N GLY A 78 -17.80 -0.21 2.96
CA GLY A 78 -18.38 -1.53 3.23
C GLY A 78 -18.68 -2.37 1.98
N ASP A 79 -18.77 -1.79 0.79
CA ASP A 79 -19.16 -2.52 -0.42
C ASP A 79 -18.02 -3.40 -0.99
N ALA A 80 -16.78 -2.92 -0.95
CA ALA A 80 -15.64 -3.61 -1.56
C ALA A 80 -14.38 -3.53 -0.71
N LYS A 81 -13.41 -4.43 -0.99
CA LYS A 81 -12.03 -4.36 -0.50
C LYS A 81 -11.17 -3.59 -1.48
N ILE A 82 -10.35 -2.68 -0.97
CA ILE A 82 -9.44 -1.89 -1.79
C ILE A 82 -8.00 -2.17 -1.37
N LEU A 83 -7.20 -2.66 -2.31
CA LEU A 83 -5.76 -2.87 -2.18
C LEU A 83 -5.05 -1.87 -3.09
N ARG A 84 -4.02 -1.20 -2.57
CA ARG A 84 -3.29 -0.17 -3.33
C ARG A 84 -1.79 -0.30 -3.14
N ASN A 85 -1.07 -0.24 -4.28
CA ASN A 85 0.39 -0.14 -4.30
C ASN A 85 0.86 0.64 -5.53
N ALA A 86 2.16 0.83 -5.70
CA ALA A 86 2.72 1.45 -6.89
C ALA A 86 2.42 0.58 -8.14
N GLY A 87 1.72 1.15 -9.13
CA GLY A 87 1.44 0.49 -10.40
C GLY A 87 0.33 -0.57 -10.38
N ALA A 88 -0.42 -0.73 -9.30
CA ALA A 88 -1.48 -1.74 -9.18
C ALA A 88 -0.99 -3.20 -9.35
N ARG A 89 0.25 -3.49 -8.93
CA ARG A 89 0.90 -4.78 -9.18
C ARG A 89 0.43 -5.87 -8.22
N VAL A 90 0.28 -7.08 -8.73
CA VAL A 90 -0.03 -8.26 -7.93
C VAL A 90 1.26 -8.81 -7.30
N THR A 91 1.58 -8.32 -6.11
CA THR A 91 2.71 -8.76 -5.30
C THR A 91 2.34 -9.94 -4.39
N GLU A 92 3.31 -10.55 -3.72
CA GLU A 92 3.05 -11.59 -2.71
C GLU A 92 2.13 -11.09 -1.59
N ASP A 93 2.28 -9.83 -1.18
CA ASP A 93 1.41 -9.22 -0.18
C ASP A 93 -0.04 -9.07 -0.67
N VAL A 94 -0.23 -8.71 -1.93
CA VAL A 94 -1.55 -8.69 -2.59
C VAL A 94 -2.15 -10.09 -2.63
N LEU A 95 -1.39 -11.11 -3.04
CA LEU A 95 -1.87 -12.50 -3.11
C LEU A 95 -2.34 -13.01 -1.73
N ARG A 96 -1.52 -12.89 -0.67
CA ARG A 96 -1.93 -13.31 0.67
C ARG A 96 -3.19 -12.58 1.15
N THR A 97 -3.31 -11.29 0.81
CA THR A 97 -4.47 -10.46 1.17
C THR A 97 -5.73 -10.91 0.42
N LEU A 98 -5.61 -11.26 -0.86
CA LEU A 98 -6.71 -11.80 -1.66
C LEU A 98 -7.16 -13.19 -1.17
N VAL A 99 -6.24 -14.04 -0.72
CA VAL A 99 -6.60 -15.32 -0.05
C VAL A 99 -7.50 -15.06 1.14
N LEU A 100 -7.06 -14.20 2.08
CA LEU A 100 -7.88 -13.82 3.24
C LEU A 100 -9.24 -13.24 2.82
N ALA A 101 -9.25 -12.36 1.82
CA ALA A 101 -10.45 -11.68 1.36
C ALA A 101 -11.48 -12.63 0.75
N THR A 102 -11.03 -13.64 -0.01
CA THR A 102 -11.91 -14.59 -0.68
C THR A 102 -12.48 -15.65 0.26
N TYR A 103 -11.72 -16.11 1.26
CA TYR A 103 -12.21 -17.10 2.23
C TYR A 103 -13.02 -16.49 3.37
N LEU A 104 -12.58 -15.36 3.93
CA LEU A 104 -13.12 -14.84 5.19
C LEU A 104 -13.90 -13.53 5.08
N LEU A 105 -13.72 -12.76 3.98
CA LEU A 105 -14.27 -11.41 3.87
C LEU A 105 -15.26 -11.25 2.72
N GLY A 106 -15.78 -12.37 2.19
CA GLY A 106 -16.90 -12.39 1.25
C GLY A 106 -16.57 -11.95 -0.18
N VAL A 107 -15.30 -11.88 -0.56
CA VAL A 107 -14.89 -11.52 -1.92
C VAL A 107 -15.12 -12.72 -2.86
N LYS A 108 -15.83 -12.45 -3.97
CA LYS A 108 -16.14 -13.42 -5.04
C LYS A 108 -15.65 -12.98 -6.42
N ARG A 109 -15.21 -11.74 -6.54
CA ARG A 109 -14.67 -11.17 -7.78
C ARG A 109 -13.57 -10.18 -7.48
N ILE A 110 -12.53 -10.20 -8.32
CA ILE A 110 -11.34 -9.38 -8.18
C ILE A 110 -11.14 -8.60 -9.46
N LEU A 111 -10.98 -7.28 -9.35
CA LEU A 111 -10.62 -6.39 -10.44
C LEU A 111 -9.20 -5.88 -10.23
N ILE A 112 -8.31 -6.10 -11.20
CA ILE A 112 -6.99 -5.49 -11.25
C ILE A 112 -7.08 -4.27 -12.17
N MET A 113 -6.83 -3.08 -11.61
CA MET A 113 -7.13 -1.81 -12.27
C MET A 113 -5.95 -0.84 -12.17
N PRO A 114 -4.91 -0.97 -13.02
CA PRO A 114 -3.94 0.09 -13.26
C PRO A 114 -4.60 1.28 -13.96
N HIS A 115 -3.83 2.35 -14.22
CA HIS A 115 -4.37 3.60 -14.77
C HIS A 115 -3.44 4.24 -15.80
N THR A 116 -3.97 5.11 -16.63
CA THR A 116 -3.19 5.93 -17.57
C THR A 116 -2.29 6.93 -16.83
N GLU A 117 -1.21 7.37 -17.45
CA GLU A 117 -0.24 8.30 -16.85
C GLU A 117 0.31 7.83 -15.50
N CYS A 118 0.57 6.53 -15.38
CA CYS A 118 1.16 5.95 -14.18
C CYS A 118 2.70 6.06 -14.26
N ARG A 119 3.32 6.63 -13.22
CA ARG A 119 4.79 6.72 -13.15
C ARG A 119 5.47 5.37 -13.32
N MET A 120 4.85 4.29 -12.88
CA MET A 120 5.38 2.92 -13.03
C MET A 120 5.32 2.40 -14.49
N ALA A 121 4.56 3.08 -15.37
CA ALA A 121 4.46 2.77 -16.78
C ALA A 121 5.17 3.80 -17.69
N GLU A 122 5.56 4.94 -17.13
CA GLU A 122 6.22 6.04 -17.86
C GLU A 122 7.74 6.11 -17.60
N ASN A 123 8.24 5.42 -16.57
CA ASN A 123 9.65 5.41 -16.21
C ASN A 123 10.19 3.98 -16.11
N THR A 124 11.48 3.81 -16.42
CA THR A 124 12.19 2.56 -16.17
C THR A 124 12.67 2.45 -14.71
N GLU A 125 13.08 1.25 -14.28
CA GLU A 125 13.71 1.05 -12.95
C GLU A 125 14.94 1.94 -12.80
N GLU A 126 15.80 1.97 -13.82
CA GLU A 126 17.04 2.73 -13.84
C GLU A 126 16.79 4.23 -13.70
N GLU A 127 15.78 4.75 -14.40
CA GLU A 127 15.40 6.16 -14.31
C GLU A 127 14.91 6.53 -12.91
N ILE A 128 14.11 5.68 -12.27
CA ILE A 128 13.64 5.93 -10.90
C ILE A 128 14.80 5.89 -9.92
N HIS A 129 15.67 4.89 -9.99
CA HIS A 129 16.87 4.81 -9.14
C HIS A 129 17.77 6.03 -9.31
N ALA A 130 18.07 6.40 -10.56
CA ALA A 130 18.90 7.55 -10.87
C ALA A 130 18.29 8.88 -10.37
N GLN A 131 16.97 9.04 -10.50
CA GLN A 131 16.28 10.24 -10.03
C GLN A 131 16.35 10.38 -8.51
N ILE A 132 16.17 9.27 -7.77
CA ILE A 132 16.24 9.27 -6.30
C ILE A 132 17.67 9.55 -5.85
N ASP A 133 18.66 8.91 -6.46
CA ASP A 133 20.06 9.13 -6.13
C ASP A 133 20.47 10.59 -6.41
N GLN A 134 20.15 11.11 -7.58
CA GLN A 134 20.48 12.48 -7.97
C GLN A 134 19.83 13.55 -7.06
N GLN A 135 18.58 13.35 -6.66
CA GLN A 135 17.83 14.34 -5.88
C GLN A 135 18.11 14.26 -4.37
N PHE A 136 18.37 13.05 -3.85
CA PHE A 136 18.41 12.80 -2.41
C PHE A 136 19.69 12.11 -1.94
N GLY A 137 20.58 11.68 -2.84
CA GLY A 137 21.81 10.97 -2.51
C GLY A 137 21.56 9.58 -1.90
N VAL A 138 20.44 8.93 -2.26
CA VAL A 138 20.03 7.65 -1.71
C VAL A 138 20.12 6.57 -2.79
N ASN A 139 20.99 5.58 -2.56
CA ASN A 139 21.07 4.40 -3.42
C ASN A 139 19.93 3.42 -3.13
N THR A 140 19.02 3.27 -4.09
CA THR A 140 17.86 2.37 -4.01
C THR A 140 17.99 1.12 -4.88
N SER A 141 19.14 0.83 -5.46
CA SER A 141 19.38 -0.27 -6.42
C SER A 141 19.04 -1.67 -5.90
N SER A 142 18.87 -1.84 -4.58
CA SER A 142 18.43 -3.10 -3.96
C SER A 142 16.91 -3.26 -3.93
N LEU A 143 16.13 -2.24 -4.32
CA LEU A 143 14.68 -2.30 -4.42
C LEU A 143 14.25 -2.60 -5.85
N GLU A 144 13.18 -3.38 -6.00
CA GLU A 144 12.44 -3.56 -7.24
C GLU A 144 11.16 -2.71 -7.18
N PHE A 145 11.06 -1.67 -8.00
CA PHE A 145 9.85 -0.84 -8.10
C PHE A 145 8.76 -1.46 -8.97
N ARG A 146 9.11 -2.43 -9.81
CA ARG A 146 8.21 -3.13 -10.74
C ARG A 146 7.61 -2.20 -11.78
N THR A 147 8.45 -1.37 -12.37
CA THR A 147 8.08 -0.57 -13.54
C THR A 147 7.79 -1.44 -14.74
N THR A 148 7.12 -0.90 -15.75
CA THR A 148 6.84 -1.61 -16.99
C THR A 148 6.73 -0.65 -18.17
N ASN A 149 7.26 -1.06 -19.30
CA ASN A 149 7.02 -0.42 -20.61
C ASN A 149 5.85 -1.07 -21.39
N ASP A 150 5.24 -2.13 -20.85
CA ASP A 150 4.08 -2.83 -21.40
C ASP A 150 3.00 -3.01 -20.33
N GLN A 151 2.26 -1.94 -20.02
CA GLN A 151 1.23 -1.95 -19.00
C GLN A 151 0.12 -2.97 -19.27
N LEU A 152 -0.27 -3.17 -20.55
CA LEU A 152 -1.30 -4.14 -20.92
C LEU A 152 -0.81 -5.58 -20.74
N GLY A 153 0.42 -5.87 -21.15
CA GLY A 153 1.04 -7.18 -20.95
C GLY A 153 1.18 -7.51 -19.46
N GLU A 154 1.63 -6.56 -18.65
CA GLU A 154 1.73 -6.76 -17.20
C GLU A 154 0.36 -6.92 -16.52
N LEU A 155 -0.68 -6.18 -16.95
CA LEU A 155 -2.03 -6.39 -16.46
C LEU A 155 -2.51 -7.82 -16.74
N ARG A 156 -2.29 -8.34 -17.96
CA ARG A 156 -2.62 -9.73 -18.31
C ARG A 156 -1.88 -10.74 -17.46
N LYS A 157 -0.57 -10.53 -17.23
CA LYS A 157 0.23 -11.39 -16.34
C LYS A 157 -0.30 -11.36 -14.92
N ASP A 158 -0.60 -10.20 -14.38
CA ASP A 158 -1.11 -10.02 -13.02
C ASP A 158 -2.51 -10.66 -12.86
N VAL A 159 -3.41 -10.53 -13.84
CA VAL A 159 -4.71 -11.21 -13.85
C VAL A 159 -4.53 -12.73 -13.86
N ASN A 160 -3.67 -13.25 -14.75
CA ASN A 160 -3.38 -14.67 -14.84
C ASN A 160 -2.70 -15.22 -13.58
N ARG A 161 -1.81 -14.43 -12.97
CA ARG A 161 -1.18 -14.78 -11.69
C ARG A 161 -2.21 -15.01 -10.59
N VAL A 162 -3.24 -14.15 -10.50
CA VAL A 162 -4.32 -14.34 -9.52
C VAL A 162 -5.19 -15.55 -9.89
N ARG A 163 -5.58 -15.70 -11.16
CA ARG A 163 -6.42 -16.82 -11.64
C ARG A 163 -5.79 -18.18 -11.38
N SER A 164 -4.48 -18.29 -11.58
CA SER A 164 -3.73 -19.54 -11.40
C SER A 164 -3.20 -19.75 -9.99
N TYR A 165 -3.47 -18.84 -9.07
CA TYR A 165 -2.91 -18.95 -7.72
C TYR A 165 -3.59 -20.09 -6.93
N PRO A 166 -2.86 -21.14 -6.54
CA PRO A 166 -3.46 -22.37 -6.04
C PRO A 166 -4.12 -22.26 -4.68
N LEU A 167 -3.81 -21.18 -3.94
CA LEU A 167 -4.40 -20.92 -2.62
C LEU A 167 -5.59 -19.97 -2.68
N LEU A 168 -5.98 -19.48 -3.86
CA LEU A 168 -7.18 -18.66 -3.97
C LEU A 168 -8.44 -19.56 -3.93
N ASN A 169 -9.53 -19.03 -3.35
CA ASN A 169 -10.80 -19.75 -3.30
C ASN A 169 -11.31 -20.04 -4.72
N GLU A 170 -11.77 -21.25 -4.95
CA GLU A 170 -12.36 -21.66 -6.23
C GLU A 170 -13.61 -20.86 -6.58
N GLY A 171 -13.83 -20.63 -7.88
CA GLY A 171 -15.00 -19.90 -8.38
C GLY A 171 -14.92 -18.37 -8.26
N VAL A 172 -13.77 -17.81 -7.84
CA VAL A 172 -13.55 -16.36 -7.84
C VAL A 172 -13.34 -15.86 -9.27
N SER A 173 -14.16 -14.90 -9.69
CA SER A 173 -13.98 -14.23 -10.99
C SER A 173 -12.87 -13.18 -10.91
N VAL A 174 -11.92 -13.21 -11.86
CA VAL A 174 -10.81 -12.23 -11.91
C VAL A 174 -10.81 -11.55 -13.26
N GLY A 175 -10.80 -10.21 -13.27
CA GLY A 175 -10.74 -9.39 -14.48
C GLY A 175 -9.71 -8.27 -14.38
N GLY A 176 -9.34 -7.75 -15.55
CA GLY A 176 -8.47 -6.59 -15.69
C GLY A 176 -9.17 -5.42 -16.38
N ALA A 177 -8.84 -4.19 -15.98
CA ALA A 177 -9.30 -2.98 -16.67
C ALA A 177 -8.29 -1.86 -16.50
N ILE A 178 -8.26 -0.91 -17.43
CA ILE A 178 -7.48 0.32 -17.31
C ILE A 178 -8.42 1.47 -16.91
N TYR A 179 -8.05 2.20 -15.87
CA TYR A 179 -8.71 3.45 -15.48
C TYR A 179 -8.05 4.64 -16.17
N ASP A 180 -8.82 5.48 -16.80
CA ASP A 180 -8.34 6.73 -17.41
C ASP A 180 -8.46 7.87 -16.39
N VAL A 181 -7.32 8.44 -15.98
CA VAL A 181 -7.28 9.50 -14.95
C VAL A 181 -7.80 10.85 -15.42
N LYS A 182 -7.99 11.05 -16.73
CA LYS A 182 -8.51 12.30 -17.30
C LYS A 182 -10.02 12.25 -17.54
N THR A 183 -10.51 11.10 -17.93
CA THR A 183 -11.94 10.95 -18.27
C THR A 183 -12.76 10.25 -17.20
N GLY A 184 -12.10 9.52 -16.29
CA GLY A 184 -12.74 8.67 -15.29
C GLY A 184 -13.28 7.36 -15.85
N ALA A 185 -13.02 7.05 -17.10
CA ALA A 185 -13.50 5.84 -17.75
C ALA A 185 -12.74 4.59 -17.29
N ILE A 186 -13.44 3.45 -17.22
CA ILE A 186 -12.85 2.12 -17.06
C ILE A 186 -12.98 1.39 -18.37
N THR A 187 -11.86 0.94 -18.94
CA THR A 187 -11.83 0.11 -20.13
C THR A 187 -11.48 -1.32 -19.75
N PRO A 188 -12.42 -2.29 -19.84
CA PRO A 188 -12.13 -3.70 -19.64
C PRO A 188 -11.09 -4.21 -20.63
N ILE A 189 -10.23 -5.10 -20.18
CA ILE A 189 -9.16 -5.70 -20.99
C ILE A 189 -9.35 -7.22 -21.02
N ASP A 190 -9.31 -7.77 -22.21
CA ASP A 190 -9.29 -9.22 -22.41
C ASP A 190 -7.96 -9.80 -21.91
N CYS A 191 -8.04 -10.66 -20.88
CA CYS A 191 -6.90 -11.25 -20.19
C CYS A 191 -7.01 -12.76 -20.15
#